data_0681d14f9122046545fbc6c5784c6542
#
_entry.id   0681d14f9122046545fbc6c5784c6542
#
_cell.length_a   1.000
_cell.length_b   1.000
_cell.length_c   1.000
_cell.angle_alpha   90.00
_cell.angle_beta   90.00
_cell.angle_gamma   90.00
#
_symmetry.space_group_name_H-M   'P 1'
#
loop_
_entity.id
_entity.type
_entity.pdbx_description
1 polymer ?
#
loop_
_entity_poly.entity_id
_entity_poly.type
_entity_poly.pdbx_seq_one_letter_code
_entity_poly.pdbx_strand_id
1 'polypeptide(L)'
;MKTFDFIKVSISHNIKDPHSKFLEPDCISPFLAITTPSHRGEGGARGKRILITRAREQSGEFAALLKKMGAEVIELPTIEIAPPLRWKELDRVLLQLRSYDWLIFTSANGVHFFWERLKEKGKVGLPSSMKVCAIGPATAKQLGKKKISVDYLPKEFIAESILDGFQKKFIKGNRILLARAQKARDILPKGLRKMGAKVDVVAVYRTVKPKGGSKRLRQLLADGKIDVITFTSSSTVNHFVDLLKKENIKKWLKGMVIACIGPVTAKTARDWGMKVQIQPKQYTIPGLTRAIAEYFSTLSSPLPKGKSCRRGGEGNDPLSD
;
A
#
# COMPACT_ATOMS: atom_id res chain seq x y z
N MET A 1 -10.58 -3.39 54.63
CA MET A 1 -10.35 -2.01 55.12
C MET A 1 -8.86 -1.76 55.17
N LYS A 2 -8.30 -1.09 54.16
CA LYS A 2 -7.05 -0.29 54.24
C LYS A 2 -7.04 0.57 52.98
N THR A 3 -7.21 1.82 53.19
CA THR A 3 -7.20 3.02 52.31
C THR A 3 -5.82 3.19 51.68
N PHE A 4 -5.79 3.50 50.39
CA PHE A 4 -4.57 3.99 49.73
C PHE A 4 -4.69 5.51 49.50
N ASP A 5 -3.72 6.23 50.05
CA ASP A 5 -3.58 7.68 50.01
C ASP A 5 -3.09 8.17 48.65
N PHE A 6 -3.71 9.27 48.21
CA PHE A 6 -3.27 10.07 47.04
C PHE A 6 -2.05 10.94 47.43
N ILE A 7 -0.94 10.78 46.74
CA ILE A 7 0.19 11.72 46.81
C ILE A 7 -0.02 12.81 45.75
N LYS A 8 -0.33 14.02 46.23
CA LYS A 8 -0.25 15.27 45.46
C LYS A 8 1.22 15.69 45.36
N VAL A 9 1.74 15.80 44.15
CA VAL A 9 3.03 16.50 43.93
C VAL A 9 2.73 17.94 43.53
N SER A 10 3.12 18.85 44.41
CA SER A 10 3.12 20.30 44.21
C SER A 10 4.36 20.70 43.41
N ILE A 11 4.19 21.38 42.29
CA ILE A 11 5.28 22.03 41.57
C ILE A 11 5.22 23.51 41.89
N SER A 12 6.21 24.01 42.65
CA SER A 12 6.40 25.42 42.95
C SER A 12 7.16 26.14 41.84
N HIS A 13 6.68 27.33 41.55
CA HIS A 13 7.25 28.33 40.66
C HIS A 13 8.60 28.87 41.14
N ASN A 14 9.52 29.12 40.19
CA ASN A 14 10.13 30.46 40.05
C ASN A 14 11.27 30.44 39.02
N ILE A 15 11.10 31.14 37.89
CA ILE A 15 12.20 31.92 37.29
C ILE A 15 11.54 33.04 36.49
N LYS A 16 11.82 34.28 36.91
CA LYS A 16 11.48 35.54 36.24
C LYS A 16 12.51 35.79 35.13
N ASP A 17 12.06 36.05 33.92
CA ASP A 17 12.88 36.65 32.86
C ASP A 17 12.19 37.94 32.37
N PRO A 18 12.86 39.13 32.42
CA PRO A 18 12.23 40.44 32.21
C PRO A 18 12.51 41.03 30.81
N HIS A 19 12.36 40.32 29.73
CA HIS A 19 12.39 40.89 28.37
C HIS A 19 11.49 40.14 27.37
N SER A 20 10.17 40.29 27.51
CA SER A 20 9.28 40.04 26.39
C SER A 20 8.41 41.28 26.14
N LYS A 21 8.73 41.96 25.04
CA LYS A 21 7.91 43.04 24.50
C LYS A 21 6.58 42.46 24.02
N PHE A 22 5.51 43.11 24.49
CA PHE A 22 4.14 42.93 24.00
C PHE A 22 4.08 42.95 22.48
N LEU A 23 3.55 41.89 21.88
CA LEU A 23 2.95 41.91 20.57
C LEU A 23 1.47 41.58 20.76
N GLU A 24 0.65 42.45 20.20
CA GLU A 24 -0.81 42.42 20.27
C GLU A 24 -1.43 41.18 19.64
N PRO A 25 -2.62 40.76 20.10
CA PRO A 25 -3.30 39.56 19.60
C PRO A 25 -4.25 39.89 18.44
N ASP A 26 -3.71 40.14 17.23
CA ASP A 26 -4.55 40.26 16.04
C ASP A 26 -3.79 39.74 14.81
N CYS A 27 -3.66 38.44 14.70
CA CYS A 27 -3.45 37.70 13.45
C CYS A 27 -3.71 36.21 13.68
N ILE A 28 -4.93 35.89 14.09
CA ILE A 28 -5.43 34.51 13.87
C ILE A 28 -5.81 34.42 12.43
N SER A 29 -4.84 33.97 11.63
CA SER A 29 -5.09 33.49 10.28
C SER A 29 -6.17 32.42 10.33
N PRO A 30 -7.22 32.50 9.51
CA PRO A 30 -8.27 31.50 9.55
C PRO A 30 -7.66 30.16 9.16
N PHE A 31 -7.64 29.24 10.10
CA PHE A 31 -7.49 27.83 9.86
C PHE A 31 -8.25 27.51 8.56
N LEU A 32 -7.52 27.08 7.53
CA LEU A 32 -8.12 26.51 6.33
C LEU A 32 -9.10 25.44 6.83
N ALA A 33 -10.36 25.80 6.91
CA ALA A 33 -11.41 24.83 7.00
C ALA A 33 -11.18 23.89 5.82
N ILE A 34 -10.79 22.65 6.12
CA ILE A 34 -10.86 21.56 5.17
C ILE A 34 -12.35 21.50 4.86
N THR A 35 -12.75 22.22 3.81
CA THR A 35 -14.07 22.06 3.23
C THR A 35 -14.19 20.60 2.84
N THR A 36 -14.84 19.83 3.69
CA THR A 36 -15.41 18.55 3.29
C THR A 36 -16.16 18.84 1.99
N PRO A 37 -15.81 18.20 0.88
CA PRO A 37 -16.58 18.36 -0.35
C PRO A 37 -18.01 17.97 0.00
N SER A 38 -18.94 18.91 -0.19
CA SER A 38 -20.37 18.69 -0.03
C SER A 38 -20.75 17.38 -0.74
N HIS A 39 -21.67 16.65 -0.15
CA HIS A 39 -22.29 15.40 -0.60
C HIS A 39 -22.96 15.47 -1.99
N ARG A 40 -22.22 15.86 -3.03
CA ARG A 40 -22.59 15.69 -4.44
C ARG A 40 -21.64 14.70 -5.11
N GLY A 41 -21.64 13.48 -4.65
CA GLY A 41 -20.81 12.39 -5.15
C GLY A 41 -21.40 11.04 -4.81
N GLU A 42 -22.69 10.98 -4.47
CA GLU A 42 -23.41 9.73 -4.31
C GLU A 42 -23.60 9.11 -5.69
N GLY A 43 -22.70 8.20 -6.10
CA GLY A 43 -23.03 7.32 -7.18
C GLY A 43 -21.96 6.96 -8.21
N GLY A 44 -20.78 7.56 -8.23
CA GLY A 44 -19.82 7.32 -9.32
C GLY A 44 -19.46 5.83 -9.58
N ALA A 45 -19.44 4.98 -8.56
CA ALA A 45 -19.22 3.55 -8.73
C ALA A 45 -20.38 2.67 -8.25
N ARG A 46 -21.56 3.26 -7.98
CA ARG A 46 -22.74 2.54 -7.49
C ARG A 46 -23.17 1.45 -8.45
N GLY A 47 -23.34 0.22 -7.95
CA GLY A 47 -23.74 -0.94 -8.74
C GLY A 47 -22.66 -1.50 -9.67
N LYS A 48 -21.45 -0.93 -9.69
CA LYS A 48 -20.34 -1.49 -10.47
C LYS A 48 -19.70 -2.67 -9.74
N ARG A 49 -19.46 -3.75 -10.45
CA ARG A 49 -18.81 -4.97 -9.94
C ARG A 49 -17.30 -4.84 -10.14
N ILE A 50 -16.60 -4.65 -9.04
CA ILE A 50 -15.17 -4.33 -9.03
C ILE A 50 -14.37 -5.51 -8.52
N LEU A 51 -13.50 -6.06 -9.37
CA LEU A 51 -12.59 -7.15 -9.02
C LEU A 51 -11.33 -6.59 -8.35
N ILE A 52 -11.09 -7.02 -7.11
CA ILE A 52 -9.83 -6.79 -6.39
C ILE A 52 -8.92 -7.99 -6.59
N THR A 53 -7.73 -7.77 -7.18
CA THR A 53 -6.73 -8.82 -7.46
C THR A 53 -5.67 -8.95 -6.37
N ARG A 54 -5.72 -8.09 -5.36
CA ARG A 54 -4.76 -8.02 -4.26
C ARG A 54 -4.88 -9.23 -3.32
N ALA A 55 -3.78 -9.59 -2.60
CA ALA A 55 -3.81 -10.62 -1.57
C ALA A 55 -4.87 -10.30 -0.50
N ARG A 56 -5.56 -11.32 0.00
CA ARG A 56 -6.71 -11.19 0.91
C ARG A 56 -6.39 -10.37 2.17
N GLU A 57 -5.23 -10.59 2.77
CA GLU A 57 -4.78 -9.91 3.99
C GLU A 57 -4.58 -8.39 3.79
N GLN A 58 -4.53 -7.95 2.54
CA GLN A 58 -4.28 -6.56 2.15
C GLN A 58 -5.48 -5.93 1.44
N SER A 59 -6.55 -6.68 1.17
CA SER A 59 -7.72 -6.19 0.41
C SER A 59 -8.75 -5.45 1.26
N GLY A 60 -8.78 -5.68 2.57
CA GLY A 60 -9.86 -5.25 3.45
C GLY A 60 -10.13 -3.74 3.44
N GLU A 61 -9.09 -2.89 3.56
CA GLU A 61 -9.23 -1.43 3.48
C GLU A 61 -9.80 -1.00 2.11
N PHE A 62 -9.25 -1.56 1.04
CA PHE A 62 -9.69 -1.22 -0.32
C PHE A 62 -11.12 -1.68 -0.58
N ALA A 63 -11.48 -2.88 -0.17
CA ALA A 63 -12.85 -3.40 -0.27
C ALA A 63 -13.83 -2.53 0.51
N ALA A 64 -13.48 -2.10 1.74
CA ALA A 64 -14.32 -1.22 2.54
C ALA A 64 -14.57 0.14 1.86
N LEU A 65 -13.52 0.75 1.30
CA LEU A 65 -13.63 2.03 0.58
C LEU A 65 -14.52 1.91 -0.67
N LEU A 66 -14.37 0.84 -1.47
CA LEU A 66 -15.19 0.59 -2.65
C LEU A 66 -16.67 0.33 -2.29
N LYS A 67 -16.91 -0.48 -1.24
CA LYS A 67 -18.28 -0.72 -0.74
C LYS A 67 -18.96 0.56 -0.24
N LYS A 68 -18.21 1.46 0.42
CA LYS A 68 -18.71 2.77 0.86
C LYS A 68 -19.17 3.64 -0.30
N MET A 69 -18.61 3.44 -1.51
CA MET A 69 -19.06 4.12 -2.75
C MET A 69 -20.21 3.39 -3.47
N GLY A 70 -20.80 2.37 -2.85
CA GLY A 70 -21.91 1.60 -3.43
C GLY A 70 -21.48 0.56 -4.47
N ALA A 71 -20.19 0.25 -4.60
CA ALA A 71 -19.70 -0.78 -5.51
C ALA A 71 -19.92 -2.20 -4.93
N GLU A 72 -20.22 -3.14 -5.81
CA GLU A 72 -20.16 -4.57 -5.52
C GLU A 72 -18.70 -5.04 -5.65
N VAL A 73 -18.14 -5.57 -4.56
CA VAL A 73 -16.72 -5.96 -4.52
C VAL A 73 -16.59 -7.47 -4.65
N ILE A 74 -15.81 -7.89 -5.65
CA ILE A 74 -15.44 -9.27 -5.90
C ILE A 74 -13.96 -9.42 -5.53
N GLU A 75 -13.67 -10.21 -4.51
CA GLU A 75 -12.29 -10.50 -4.11
C GLU A 75 -11.81 -11.78 -4.79
N LEU A 76 -10.82 -11.66 -5.65
CA LEU A 76 -10.10 -12.79 -6.24
C LEU A 76 -8.60 -12.54 -6.12
N PRO A 77 -8.01 -12.88 -4.97
CA PRO A 77 -6.57 -12.73 -4.80
C PRO A 77 -5.83 -13.53 -5.87
N THR A 78 -4.93 -12.87 -6.58
CA THR A 78 -4.08 -13.52 -7.60
C THR A 78 -2.87 -14.20 -6.98
N ILE A 79 -2.61 -13.90 -5.72
CA ILE A 79 -1.56 -14.49 -4.89
C ILE A 79 -2.09 -14.77 -3.49
N GLU A 80 -1.53 -15.79 -2.86
CA GLU A 80 -1.65 -16.05 -1.42
C GLU A 80 -0.27 -15.99 -0.78
N ILE A 81 -0.25 -15.47 0.43
CA ILE A 81 0.95 -15.48 1.25
C ILE A 81 0.88 -16.72 2.14
N ALA A 82 1.87 -17.58 2.00
CA ALA A 82 1.93 -18.86 2.71
C ALA A 82 3.24 -18.96 3.50
N PRO A 83 3.27 -19.78 4.56
CA PRO A 83 4.51 -20.07 5.27
C PRO A 83 5.56 -20.67 4.32
N PRO A 84 6.86 -20.60 4.63
CA PRO A 84 7.89 -21.23 3.83
C PRO A 84 7.67 -22.75 3.81
N LEU A 85 8.23 -23.43 2.79
CA LEU A 85 8.13 -24.88 2.70
C LEU A 85 8.79 -25.61 3.86
N ARG A 86 9.83 -25.02 4.42
CA ARG A 86 10.59 -25.57 5.56
C ARG A 86 10.97 -24.44 6.49
N TRP A 87 10.79 -24.66 7.78
CA TRP A 87 11.14 -23.72 8.84
C TRP A 87 12.58 -23.85 9.33
N LYS A 88 13.31 -24.88 8.87
CA LYS A 88 14.65 -25.26 9.40
C LYS A 88 15.61 -24.07 9.52
N GLU A 89 15.71 -23.23 8.49
CA GLU A 89 16.63 -22.09 8.49
C GLU A 89 16.19 -21.00 9.49
N LEU A 90 14.88 -20.72 9.55
CA LEU A 90 14.36 -19.78 10.54
C LEU A 90 14.52 -20.34 11.96
N ASP A 91 14.23 -21.60 12.19
CA ASP A 91 14.42 -22.23 13.51
C ASP A 91 15.87 -22.14 13.98
N ARG A 92 16.82 -22.41 13.10
CA ARG A 92 18.25 -22.28 13.39
C ARG A 92 18.62 -20.87 13.85
N VAL A 93 18.20 -19.84 13.13
CA VAL A 93 18.55 -18.45 13.50
C VAL A 93 17.79 -17.99 14.74
N LEU A 94 16.57 -18.49 15.01
CA LEU A 94 15.85 -18.20 16.24
C LEU A 94 16.57 -18.73 17.48
N LEU A 95 17.26 -19.87 17.41
CA LEU A 95 18.10 -20.36 18.50
C LEU A 95 19.28 -19.45 18.82
N GLN A 96 19.81 -18.76 17.80
CA GLN A 96 20.97 -17.87 17.91
C GLN A 96 20.61 -16.39 17.87
N LEU A 97 19.35 -16.02 18.18
CA LEU A 97 18.84 -14.66 17.97
C LEU A 97 19.65 -13.59 18.71
N ARG A 98 20.22 -13.90 19.87
CA ARG A 98 21.07 -13.00 20.66
C ARG A 98 22.40 -12.65 20.00
N SER A 99 22.83 -13.39 18.97
CA SER A 99 24.10 -13.14 18.27
C SER A 99 23.96 -12.17 17.10
N TYR A 100 22.76 -11.65 16.85
CA TYR A 100 22.53 -10.67 15.78
C TYR A 100 22.44 -9.26 16.36
N ASP A 101 23.10 -8.32 15.67
CA ASP A 101 23.06 -6.89 15.99
C ASP A 101 21.81 -6.23 15.37
N TRP A 102 21.40 -6.71 14.20
CA TRP A 102 20.26 -6.16 13.46
C TRP A 102 19.32 -7.23 12.95
N LEU A 103 18.02 -6.91 13.01
CA LEU A 103 16.95 -7.65 12.34
C LEU A 103 16.26 -6.72 11.32
N ILE A 104 16.30 -7.09 10.05
CA ILE A 104 15.70 -6.31 8.97
C ILE A 104 14.46 -7.01 8.43
N PHE A 105 13.34 -6.30 8.41
CA PHE A 105 12.10 -6.74 7.78
C PHE A 105 11.82 -5.94 6.50
N THR A 106 11.65 -6.64 5.39
CA THR A 106 11.34 -6.05 4.09
C THR A 106 9.84 -6.09 3.75
N SER A 107 8.97 -6.49 4.69
CA SER A 107 7.52 -6.48 4.52
C SER A 107 6.78 -6.72 5.83
N ALA A 108 5.53 -6.26 5.90
CA ALA A 108 4.61 -6.55 7.01
C ALA A 108 4.32 -8.05 7.15
N ASN A 109 4.23 -8.78 6.03
CA ASN A 109 4.07 -10.24 6.05
C ASN A 109 5.30 -10.93 6.66
N GLY A 110 6.49 -10.41 6.40
CA GLY A 110 7.72 -10.90 7.03
C GLY A 110 7.66 -10.82 8.55
N VAL A 111 7.17 -9.71 9.10
CA VAL A 111 6.96 -9.54 10.53
C VAL A 111 5.94 -10.55 11.05
N HIS A 112 4.79 -10.71 10.37
CA HIS A 112 3.74 -11.63 10.79
C HIS A 112 4.26 -13.07 10.92
N PHE A 113 4.81 -13.65 9.86
CA PHE A 113 5.26 -15.05 9.86
C PHE A 113 6.48 -15.30 10.77
N PHE A 114 7.41 -14.34 10.85
CA PHE A 114 8.52 -14.42 11.79
C PHE A 114 8.02 -14.50 13.23
N TRP A 115 7.04 -13.63 13.57
CA TRP A 115 6.50 -13.55 14.92
C TRP A 115 5.68 -14.77 15.32
N GLU A 116 4.85 -15.28 14.41
CA GLU A 116 4.11 -16.51 14.66
C GLU A 116 5.07 -17.68 14.92
N ARG A 117 6.14 -17.80 14.12
CA ARG A 117 7.14 -18.86 14.34
C ARG A 117 7.93 -18.67 15.63
N LEU A 118 8.26 -17.43 15.98
CA LEU A 118 8.93 -17.10 17.24
C LEU A 118 8.10 -17.59 18.44
N LYS A 119 6.80 -17.32 18.43
CA LYS A 119 5.85 -17.79 19.46
C LYS A 119 5.74 -19.31 19.50
N GLU A 120 5.60 -19.97 18.35
CA GLU A 120 5.57 -21.43 18.27
C GLU A 120 6.82 -22.08 18.90
N LYS A 121 7.95 -21.37 18.89
CA LYS A 121 9.19 -21.80 19.57
C LYS A 121 9.27 -21.36 21.02
N GLY A 122 8.20 -20.91 21.63
CA GLY A 122 8.15 -20.51 23.04
C GLY A 122 8.94 -19.24 23.37
N LYS A 123 9.29 -18.40 22.37
CA LYS A 123 10.03 -17.18 22.58
C LYS A 123 9.10 -15.99 22.71
N VAL A 124 9.33 -15.14 23.72
CA VAL A 124 8.40 -14.05 24.08
C VAL A 124 8.72 -12.75 23.35
N GLY A 125 9.95 -12.56 22.84
CA GLY A 125 10.37 -11.31 22.21
C GLY A 125 11.75 -11.37 21.57
N LEU A 126 12.21 -10.20 21.14
CA LEU A 126 13.55 -10.00 20.59
C LEU A 126 14.52 -9.67 21.72
N PRO A 127 15.83 -9.98 21.59
CA PRO A 127 16.86 -9.50 22.51
C PRO A 127 16.87 -7.97 22.58
N SER A 128 17.05 -7.40 23.78
CA SER A 128 17.07 -5.94 23.99
C SER A 128 18.21 -5.23 23.26
N SER A 129 19.32 -5.94 23.03
CA SER A 129 20.48 -5.42 22.27
C SER A 129 20.27 -5.39 20.76
N MET A 130 19.26 -6.10 20.23
CA MET A 130 19.02 -6.24 18.79
C MET A 130 18.28 -5.02 18.25
N LYS A 131 18.87 -4.34 17.28
CA LYS A 131 18.24 -3.23 16.56
C LYS A 131 17.34 -3.74 15.44
N VAL A 132 16.23 -3.03 15.20
CA VAL A 132 15.23 -3.44 14.21
C VAL A 132 15.10 -2.40 13.09
N CYS A 133 15.21 -2.86 11.85
CA CYS A 133 14.96 -2.05 10.65
C CYS A 133 13.68 -2.51 9.95
N ALA A 134 12.80 -1.57 9.64
CA ALA A 134 11.63 -1.78 8.80
C ALA A 134 11.80 -1.06 7.46
N ILE A 135 11.49 -1.74 6.35
CA ILE A 135 11.61 -1.12 5.01
C ILE A 135 10.64 0.05 4.79
N GLY A 136 9.52 0.07 5.49
CA GLY A 136 8.50 1.11 5.28
C GLY A 136 7.42 1.13 6.36
N PRO A 137 6.49 2.13 6.30
CA PRO A 137 5.50 2.40 7.34
C PRO A 137 4.58 1.22 7.67
N ALA A 138 4.14 0.46 6.66
CA ALA A 138 3.29 -0.72 6.88
C ALA A 138 4.01 -1.80 7.69
N THR A 139 5.31 -1.99 7.46
CA THR A 139 6.16 -2.92 8.22
C THR A 139 6.37 -2.41 9.64
N ALA A 140 6.66 -1.10 9.81
CA ALA A 140 6.79 -0.46 11.12
C ALA A 140 5.49 -0.55 11.93
N LYS A 141 4.34 -0.29 11.31
CA LYS A 141 3.02 -0.45 11.96
C LYS A 141 2.79 -1.88 12.44
N GLN A 142 3.21 -2.88 11.66
CA GLN A 142 3.06 -4.29 12.06
C GLN A 142 4.00 -4.66 13.22
N LEU A 143 5.20 -4.10 13.28
CA LEU A 143 6.12 -4.22 14.43
C LEU A 143 5.54 -3.56 15.67
N GLY A 144 4.99 -2.34 15.55
CA GLY A 144 4.32 -1.63 16.64
C GLY A 144 3.17 -2.42 17.27
N LYS A 145 2.38 -3.17 16.49
CA LYS A 145 1.36 -4.09 17.01
C LYS A 145 1.94 -5.21 17.88
N LYS A 146 3.22 -5.52 17.72
CA LYS A 146 3.96 -6.49 18.54
C LYS A 146 4.77 -5.82 19.66
N LYS A 147 4.56 -4.52 19.89
CA LYS A 147 5.28 -3.68 20.86
C LYS A 147 6.80 -3.63 20.61
N ILE A 148 7.21 -3.70 19.34
CA ILE A 148 8.61 -3.61 18.91
C ILE A 148 8.87 -2.21 18.34
N SER A 149 9.87 -1.54 18.90
CA SER A 149 10.40 -0.26 18.39
C SER A 149 11.20 -0.49 17.11
N VAL A 150 11.15 0.48 16.21
CA VAL A 150 11.93 0.46 14.95
C VAL A 150 13.09 1.44 15.11
N ASP A 151 14.32 0.95 15.05
CA ASP A 151 15.54 1.76 15.18
C ASP A 151 15.93 2.43 13.86
N TYR A 152 15.48 1.86 12.73
CA TYR A 152 15.71 2.45 11.43
C TYR A 152 14.55 2.25 10.45
N LEU A 153 14.07 3.36 9.89
CA LEU A 153 13.09 3.43 8.83
C LEU A 153 13.67 4.32 7.72
N PRO A 154 13.90 3.82 6.48
CA PRO A 154 14.45 4.63 5.40
C PRO A 154 13.43 5.68 4.91
N LYS A 155 13.92 6.76 4.25
CA LYS A 155 13.08 7.79 3.67
C LYS A 155 12.24 7.27 2.49
N GLU A 156 12.86 6.44 1.66
CA GLU A 156 12.19 5.72 0.57
C GLU A 156 12.10 4.23 0.91
N PHE A 157 10.97 3.61 0.56
CA PHE A 157 10.64 2.25 1.00
C PHE A 157 11.18 1.18 0.04
N ILE A 158 12.46 1.31 -0.31
CA ILE A 158 13.20 0.45 -1.22
C ILE A 158 14.48 -0.08 -0.58
N ALA A 159 15.03 -1.16 -1.14
CA ALA A 159 16.23 -1.80 -0.62
C ALA A 159 17.46 -0.88 -0.66
N GLU A 160 17.57 -0.09 -1.72
CA GLU A 160 18.64 0.87 -1.97
C GLU A 160 18.69 1.93 -0.85
N SER A 161 17.55 2.46 -0.44
CA SER A 161 17.49 3.47 0.63
C SER A 161 17.83 2.89 2.02
N ILE A 162 17.63 1.58 2.24
CA ILE A 162 18.17 0.91 3.43
C ILE A 162 19.71 0.92 3.36
N LEU A 163 20.28 0.58 2.21
CA LEU A 163 21.75 0.56 2.05
C LEU A 163 22.36 1.94 2.28
N ASP A 164 21.78 3.01 1.71
CA ASP A 164 22.24 4.39 1.89
C ASP A 164 22.26 4.80 3.38
N GLY A 165 21.23 4.40 4.13
CA GLY A 165 21.18 4.67 5.57
C GLY A 165 22.16 3.85 6.38
N PHE A 166 22.47 2.64 5.95
CA PHE A 166 23.43 1.78 6.61
C PHE A 166 24.88 2.15 6.29
N GLN A 167 25.17 2.81 5.16
CA GLN A 167 26.49 3.40 4.90
C GLN A 167 26.91 4.40 5.98
N LYS A 168 25.95 5.17 6.51
CA LYS A 168 26.17 6.12 7.61
C LYS A 168 26.29 5.49 8.99
N LYS A 169 25.95 4.21 9.11
CA LYS A 169 25.99 3.43 10.35
C LYS A 169 27.09 2.39 10.23
N PHE A 170 28.23 2.63 10.81
CA PHE A 170 29.33 1.66 10.74
C PHE A 170 28.88 0.23 11.10
N ILE A 171 28.64 -0.61 10.07
CA ILE A 171 28.08 -1.98 10.20
C ILE A 171 29.11 -3.09 9.90
N LYS A 172 30.36 -2.73 9.68
CA LYS A 172 31.45 -3.70 9.45
C LYS A 172 31.54 -4.66 10.65
N GLY A 173 31.51 -5.96 10.36
CA GLY A 173 31.52 -7.00 11.39
C GLY A 173 30.18 -7.35 11.99
N ASN A 174 29.14 -6.48 11.88
CA ASN A 174 27.84 -6.73 12.45
C ASN A 174 27.19 -7.99 11.83
N ARG A 175 26.48 -8.74 12.66
CA ARG A 175 25.61 -9.85 12.21
C ARG A 175 24.19 -9.35 11.98
N ILE A 176 23.74 -9.48 10.75
CA ILE A 176 22.44 -9.00 10.32
C ILE A 176 21.56 -10.17 9.93
N LEU A 177 20.39 -10.28 10.57
CA LEU A 177 19.33 -11.20 10.17
C LEU A 177 18.37 -10.48 9.22
N LEU A 178 18.26 -10.96 7.99
CA LEU A 178 17.34 -10.43 6.99
C LEU A 178 16.14 -11.38 6.81
N ALA A 179 14.99 -11.01 7.39
CA ALA A 179 13.74 -11.75 7.28
C ALA A 179 12.93 -11.26 6.07
N ARG A 180 12.78 -12.11 5.03
CA ARG A 180 12.15 -11.70 3.77
C ARG A 180 11.31 -12.80 3.12
N ALA A 181 10.66 -12.48 2.00
CA ALA A 181 10.05 -13.46 1.12
C ALA A 181 11.08 -14.44 0.55
N GLN A 182 10.67 -15.69 0.29
CA GLN A 182 11.50 -16.72 -0.34
C GLN A 182 12.03 -16.27 -1.71
N LYS A 183 11.19 -15.60 -2.51
CA LYS A 183 11.59 -14.96 -3.77
C LYS A 183 11.67 -13.45 -3.55
N ALA A 184 12.88 -12.88 -3.53
CA ALA A 184 13.14 -11.46 -3.41
C ALA A 184 14.48 -11.12 -4.10
N ARG A 185 14.64 -9.82 -4.47
CA ARG A 185 15.89 -9.34 -5.11
C ARG A 185 17.07 -9.40 -4.13
N ASP A 186 18.26 -9.74 -4.61
CA ASP A 186 19.47 -9.88 -3.78
C ASP A 186 20.26 -8.58 -3.60
N ILE A 187 19.70 -7.44 -3.99
CA ILE A 187 20.36 -6.12 -3.85
C ILE A 187 20.73 -5.86 -2.39
N LEU A 188 19.77 -5.99 -1.48
CA LEU A 188 19.99 -5.68 -0.07
C LEU A 188 21.04 -6.58 0.59
N PRO A 189 20.95 -7.92 0.57
CA PRO A 189 21.97 -8.75 1.22
C PRO A 189 23.34 -8.62 0.55
N LYS A 190 23.43 -8.44 -0.78
CA LYS A 190 24.70 -8.19 -1.45
C LYS A 190 25.32 -6.86 -1.04
N GLY A 191 24.54 -5.79 -0.96
CA GLY A 191 24.99 -4.48 -0.52
C GLY A 191 25.51 -4.47 0.91
N LEU A 192 24.75 -5.06 1.85
CA LEU A 192 25.16 -5.16 3.25
C LEU A 192 26.46 -5.97 3.43
N ARG A 193 26.63 -7.06 2.68
CA ARG A 193 27.90 -7.84 2.69
C ARG A 193 29.07 -7.04 2.14
N LYS A 194 28.87 -6.24 1.08
CA LYS A 194 29.91 -5.32 0.56
C LYS A 194 30.36 -4.29 1.59
N MET A 195 29.48 -3.90 2.52
CA MET A 195 29.80 -3.01 3.64
C MET A 195 30.48 -3.74 4.81
N GLY A 196 30.81 -5.01 4.66
CA GLY A 196 31.50 -5.82 5.66
C GLY A 196 30.61 -6.46 6.72
N ALA A 197 29.28 -6.45 6.56
CA ALA A 197 28.38 -7.15 7.47
C ALA A 197 28.28 -8.65 7.17
N LYS A 198 28.07 -9.47 8.22
CA LYS A 198 27.74 -10.90 8.11
C LYS A 198 26.21 -11.01 8.01
N VAL A 199 25.70 -11.42 6.85
CA VAL A 199 24.24 -11.40 6.59
C VAL A 199 23.69 -12.80 6.46
N ASP A 200 22.83 -13.18 7.39
CA ASP A 200 21.99 -14.37 7.31
C ASP A 200 20.62 -13.99 6.70
N VAL A 201 20.25 -14.62 5.59
CA VAL A 201 18.99 -14.39 4.90
C VAL A 201 18.05 -15.55 5.18
N VAL A 202 16.88 -15.27 5.73
CA VAL A 202 15.87 -16.29 5.99
C VAL A 202 14.57 -16.00 5.29
N ALA A 203 14.06 -17.02 4.60
CA ALA A 203 12.72 -16.99 4.04
C ALA A 203 11.70 -17.24 5.17
N VAL A 204 10.88 -16.24 5.44
CA VAL A 204 9.85 -16.33 6.48
C VAL A 204 8.45 -16.53 5.90
N TYR A 205 8.27 -16.29 4.61
CA TYR A 205 7.06 -16.59 3.86
C TYR A 205 7.35 -16.80 2.37
N ARG A 206 6.38 -17.31 1.66
CA ARG A 206 6.39 -17.41 0.20
C ARG A 206 5.08 -16.95 -0.39
N THR A 207 5.14 -16.49 -1.63
CA THR A 207 3.97 -16.16 -2.44
C THR A 207 3.61 -17.37 -3.28
N VAL A 208 2.35 -17.78 -3.24
CA VAL A 208 1.84 -18.93 -3.99
C VAL A 208 0.63 -18.53 -4.84
N LYS A 209 0.32 -19.32 -5.86
CA LYS A 209 -0.91 -19.17 -6.63
C LYS A 209 -2.07 -19.76 -5.84
N PRO A 210 -3.23 -19.08 -5.75
CA PRO A 210 -4.42 -19.58 -5.06
C PRO A 210 -4.94 -20.87 -5.73
N LYS A 211 -5.30 -21.85 -4.93
CA LYS A 211 -5.95 -23.07 -5.45
C LYS A 211 -7.31 -22.69 -6.06
N GLY A 212 -7.58 -23.20 -7.29
CA GLY A 212 -8.86 -22.94 -7.97
C GLY A 212 -9.04 -21.53 -8.54
N GLY A 213 -8.11 -20.61 -8.34
CA GLY A 213 -8.21 -19.20 -8.77
C GLY A 213 -8.41 -19.05 -10.28
N SER A 214 -7.76 -19.89 -11.10
CA SER A 214 -7.90 -19.88 -12.57
C SER A 214 -9.33 -20.24 -13.02
N LYS A 215 -9.94 -21.28 -12.45
CA LYS A 215 -11.31 -21.70 -12.78
C LYS A 215 -12.31 -20.60 -12.38
N ARG A 216 -12.19 -20.07 -11.17
CA ARG A 216 -13.06 -19.01 -10.67
C ARG A 216 -12.95 -17.73 -11.49
N LEU A 217 -11.72 -17.31 -11.86
CA LEU A 217 -11.52 -16.14 -12.70
C LEU A 217 -12.19 -16.29 -14.06
N ARG A 218 -11.96 -17.37 -14.74
CA ARG A 218 -12.56 -17.66 -16.07
C ARG A 218 -14.08 -17.66 -15.98
N GLN A 219 -14.66 -18.24 -14.94
CA GLN A 219 -16.12 -18.25 -14.73
C GLN A 219 -16.64 -16.82 -14.55
N LEU A 220 -16.04 -16.00 -13.69
CA LEU A 220 -16.44 -14.61 -13.45
C LEU A 220 -16.37 -13.76 -14.74
N LEU A 221 -15.34 -13.97 -15.55
CA LEU A 221 -15.16 -13.27 -16.82
C LEU A 221 -16.18 -13.74 -17.87
N ALA A 222 -16.43 -15.05 -17.97
CA ALA A 222 -17.39 -15.64 -18.91
C ALA A 222 -18.83 -15.21 -18.57
N ASP A 223 -19.19 -15.15 -17.30
CA ASP A 223 -20.50 -14.71 -16.81
C ASP A 223 -20.73 -13.20 -16.96
N GLY A 224 -19.73 -12.45 -17.43
CA GLY A 224 -19.81 -10.99 -17.54
C GLY A 224 -20.05 -10.29 -16.18
N LYS A 225 -19.58 -10.89 -15.08
CA LYS A 225 -19.83 -10.41 -13.71
C LYS A 225 -18.79 -9.39 -13.22
N ILE A 226 -17.98 -8.82 -14.11
CA ILE A 226 -16.92 -7.87 -13.75
C ILE A 226 -17.01 -6.66 -14.67
N ASP A 227 -17.11 -5.48 -14.07
CA ASP A 227 -17.11 -4.20 -14.79
C ASP A 227 -15.72 -3.53 -14.72
N VAL A 228 -15.02 -3.69 -13.57
CA VAL A 228 -13.72 -3.09 -13.31
C VAL A 228 -12.75 -4.12 -12.74
N ILE A 229 -11.51 -4.12 -13.24
CA ILE A 229 -10.42 -4.91 -12.66
C ILE A 229 -9.38 -3.96 -12.10
N THR A 230 -8.98 -4.16 -10.83
CA THR A 230 -8.02 -3.30 -10.15
C THR A 230 -6.69 -4.01 -9.96
N PHE A 231 -5.59 -3.32 -10.27
CA PHE A 231 -4.23 -3.79 -10.06
C PHE A 231 -3.44 -2.82 -9.17
N THR A 232 -2.89 -3.32 -8.08
CA THR A 232 -2.12 -2.52 -7.10
C THR A 232 -0.61 -2.77 -7.15
N SER A 233 -0.15 -3.61 -8.07
CA SER A 233 1.29 -3.84 -8.33
C SER A 233 1.47 -4.58 -9.66
N SER A 234 2.68 -4.48 -10.25
CA SER A 234 3.04 -5.26 -11.44
C SER A 234 2.96 -6.77 -11.22
N SER A 235 3.24 -7.24 -9.99
CA SER A 235 3.12 -8.66 -9.67
C SER A 235 1.67 -9.14 -9.71
N THR A 236 0.70 -8.32 -9.28
CA THR A 236 -0.72 -8.71 -9.39
C THR A 236 -1.19 -8.79 -10.84
N VAL A 237 -0.67 -7.93 -11.74
CA VAL A 237 -0.91 -8.03 -13.18
C VAL A 237 -0.37 -9.35 -13.73
N ASN A 238 0.90 -9.65 -13.48
CA ASN A 238 1.53 -10.85 -13.99
C ASN A 238 0.83 -12.13 -13.50
N HIS A 239 0.50 -12.19 -12.20
CA HIS A 239 -0.21 -13.34 -11.64
C HIS A 239 -1.64 -13.47 -12.18
N PHE A 240 -2.33 -12.36 -12.44
CA PHE A 240 -3.64 -12.37 -13.08
C PHE A 240 -3.55 -12.98 -14.49
N VAL A 241 -2.59 -12.56 -15.30
CA VAL A 241 -2.32 -13.09 -16.62
C VAL A 241 -1.95 -14.58 -16.57
N ASP A 242 -1.15 -14.97 -15.57
CA ASP A 242 -0.81 -16.38 -15.34
C ASP A 242 -2.04 -17.24 -15.00
N LEU A 243 -3.03 -16.70 -14.26
CA LEU A 243 -4.29 -17.40 -13.99
C LEU A 243 -5.10 -17.64 -15.27
N LEU A 244 -4.99 -16.74 -16.25
CA LEU A 244 -5.59 -16.89 -17.58
C LEU A 244 -4.70 -17.73 -18.54
N LYS A 245 -3.58 -18.30 -18.05
CA LYS A 245 -2.61 -19.06 -18.85
C LYS A 245 -2.03 -18.26 -20.02
N LYS A 246 -1.98 -16.93 -19.91
CA LYS A 246 -1.50 -15.99 -20.94
C LYS A 246 -2.27 -16.05 -22.28
N GLU A 247 -3.45 -16.66 -22.27
CA GLU A 247 -4.27 -16.86 -23.46
C GLU A 247 -5.23 -15.69 -23.69
N ASN A 248 -5.25 -15.14 -24.90
CA ASN A 248 -6.28 -14.20 -25.38
C ASN A 248 -6.72 -13.11 -24.38
N ILE A 249 -5.76 -12.46 -23.68
CA ILE A 249 -6.04 -11.46 -22.64
C ILE A 249 -6.99 -10.37 -23.16
N LYS A 250 -6.77 -9.87 -24.37
CA LYS A 250 -7.65 -8.85 -24.98
C LYS A 250 -9.09 -9.34 -25.14
N LYS A 251 -9.29 -10.61 -25.50
CA LYS A 251 -10.64 -11.19 -25.64
C LYS A 251 -11.34 -11.30 -24.28
N TRP A 252 -10.64 -11.80 -23.26
CA TRP A 252 -11.18 -11.95 -21.91
C TRP A 252 -11.56 -10.63 -21.26
N LEU A 253 -10.84 -9.54 -21.56
CA LEU A 253 -11.01 -8.23 -20.92
C LEU A 253 -11.81 -7.23 -21.77
N LYS A 254 -12.43 -7.69 -22.87
CA LYS A 254 -13.25 -6.84 -23.74
C LYS A 254 -14.42 -6.24 -22.93
N GLY A 255 -14.56 -4.91 -22.99
CA GLY A 255 -15.64 -4.17 -22.30
C GLY A 255 -15.38 -3.88 -20.83
N MET A 256 -14.27 -4.37 -20.24
CA MET A 256 -13.93 -4.12 -18.84
C MET A 256 -13.02 -2.90 -18.69
N VAL A 257 -13.18 -2.19 -17.59
CA VAL A 257 -12.33 -1.06 -17.20
C VAL A 257 -11.15 -1.57 -16.40
N ILE A 258 -9.93 -1.20 -16.79
CA ILE A 258 -8.71 -1.56 -16.08
C ILE A 258 -8.21 -0.37 -15.28
N ALA A 259 -8.09 -0.55 -13.95
CA ALA A 259 -7.63 0.46 -13.00
C ALA A 259 -6.30 0.03 -12.37
N CYS A 260 -5.26 0.83 -12.55
CA CYS A 260 -3.91 0.58 -12.02
C CYS A 260 -3.51 1.65 -11.01
N ILE A 261 -2.91 1.24 -9.88
CA ILE A 261 -2.54 2.16 -8.80
C ILE A 261 -1.49 3.19 -9.20
N GLY A 262 -0.64 2.90 -10.19
CA GLY A 262 0.44 3.79 -10.58
C GLY A 262 1.10 3.40 -11.91
N PRO A 263 2.06 4.23 -12.39
CA PRO A 263 2.61 4.13 -13.75
C PRO A 263 3.34 2.81 -14.02
N VAL A 264 4.07 2.26 -13.07
CA VAL A 264 4.80 1.00 -13.23
C VAL A 264 3.82 -0.17 -13.40
N THR A 265 2.74 -0.19 -12.61
CA THR A 265 1.68 -1.20 -12.74
C THR A 265 0.92 -1.05 -14.06
N ALA A 266 0.62 0.20 -14.46
CA ALA A 266 -0.05 0.50 -15.73
C ALA A 266 0.81 0.11 -16.93
N LYS A 267 2.13 0.38 -16.88
CA LYS A 267 3.07 -0.09 -17.92
C LYS A 267 3.02 -1.60 -18.06
N THR A 268 3.13 -2.34 -16.95
CA THR A 268 3.06 -3.81 -16.97
C THR A 268 1.74 -4.32 -17.56
N ALA A 269 0.60 -3.67 -17.24
CA ALA A 269 -0.70 -4.05 -17.82
C ALA A 269 -0.74 -3.79 -19.33
N ARG A 270 -0.21 -2.65 -19.80
CA ARG A 270 -0.11 -2.34 -21.23
C ARG A 270 0.83 -3.29 -21.99
N ASP A 271 1.94 -3.71 -21.39
CA ASP A 271 2.88 -4.67 -21.95
C ASP A 271 2.18 -6.03 -22.19
N TRP A 272 1.15 -6.38 -21.41
CA TRP A 272 0.26 -7.52 -21.63
C TRP A 272 -0.92 -7.23 -22.57
N GLY A 273 -0.96 -6.06 -23.23
CA GLY A 273 -2.00 -5.66 -24.18
C GLY A 273 -3.31 -5.20 -23.55
N MET A 274 -3.33 -4.86 -22.25
CA MET A 274 -4.51 -4.30 -21.59
C MET A 274 -4.60 -2.79 -21.85
N LYS A 275 -5.83 -2.28 -22.11
CA LYS A 275 -6.10 -0.85 -22.15
C LYS A 275 -6.35 -0.37 -20.72
N VAL A 276 -5.45 0.45 -20.17
CA VAL A 276 -5.60 1.03 -18.82
C VAL A 276 -6.35 2.34 -18.93
N GLN A 277 -7.55 2.42 -18.35
CA GLN A 277 -8.42 3.60 -18.36
C GLN A 277 -8.24 4.45 -17.10
N ILE A 278 -7.94 3.83 -15.96
CA ILE A 278 -7.87 4.54 -14.67
C ILE A 278 -6.47 4.41 -14.08
N GLN A 279 -5.86 5.58 -13.81
CA GLN A 279 -4.61 5.69 -13.06
C GLN A 279 -4.69 6.97 -12.21
N PRO A 280 -4.62 6.88 -10.87
CA PRO A 280 -4.71 8.03 -10.00
C PRO A 280 -3.45 8.91 -10.08
N LYS A 281 -3.56 10.18 -9.69
CA LYS A 281 -2.40 11.07 -9.48
C LYS A 281 -1.62 10.70 -8.21
N GLN A 282 -2.32 10.23 -7.17
CA GLN A 282 -1.73 9.74 -5.93
C GLN A 282 -1.76 8.21 -5.92
N TYR A 283 -0.60 7.57 -5.88
CA TYR A 283 -0.42 6.10 -5.99
C TYR A 283 -0.73 5.37 -4.68
N THR A 284 -1.90 5.64 -4.13
CA THR A 284 -2.41 5.09 -2.87
C THR A 284 -3.75 4.40 -3.06
N ILE A 285 -4.15 3.55 -2.12
CA ILE A 285 -5.48 2.91 -2.15
C ILE A 285 -6.61 3.96 -2.14
N PRO A 286 -6.62 4.98 -1.26
CA PRO A 286 -7.61 6.04 -1.34
C PRO A 286 -7.59 6.82 -2.66
N GLY A 287 -6.41 7.06 -3.23
CA GLY A 287 -6.26 7.72 -4.53
C GLY A 287 -6.88 6.90 -5.66
N LEU A 288 -6.61 5.58 -5.72
CA LEU A 288 -7.20 4.68 -6.72
C LEU A 288 -8.73 4.60 -6.56
N THR A 289 -9.22 4.53 -5.33
CA THR A 289 -10.65 4.51 -5.03
C THR A 289 -11.34 5.76 -5.57
N ARG A 290 -10.76 6.94 -5.30
CA ARG A 290 -11.28 8.23 -5.79
C ARG A 290 -11.27 8.29 -7.32
N ALA A 291 -10.18 7.89 -7.97
CA ALA A 291 -10.08 7.88 -9.44
C ALA A 291 -11.11 6.95 -10.10
N ILE A 292 -11.46 5.83 -9.46
CA ILE A 292 -12.54 4.96 -9.93
C ILE A 292 -13.90 5.69 -9.86
N ALA A 293 -14.19 6.36 -8.73
CA ALA A 293 -15.43 7.12 -8.57
C ALA A 293 -15.55 8.25 -9.60
N GLU A 294 -14.48 9.03 -9.78
CA GLU A 294 -14.43 10.13 -10.75
C GLU A 294 -14.66 9.64 -12.18
N TYR A 295 -14.03 8.53 -12.56
CA TYR A 295 -14.21 7.95 -13.90
C TYR A 295 -15.66 7.64 -14.23
N PHE A 296 -16.39 7.01 -13.31
CA PHE A 296 -17.80 6.69 -13.55
C PHE A 296 -18.73 7.88 -13.38
N SER A 297 -18.39 8.86 -12.56
CA SER A 297 -19.15 10.12 -12.45
C SER A 297 -19.10 10.92 -13.75
N THR A 298 -17.96 10.97 -14.41
CA THR A 298 -17.83 11.67 -15.72
C THR A 298 -18.59 10.98 -16.83
N LEU A 299 -18.69 9.65 -16.81
CA LEU A 299 -19.48 8.89 -17.79
C LEU A 299 -20.98 9.03 -17.59
N SER A 300 -21.43 9.33 -16.37
CA SER A 300 -22.84 9.49 -16.02
C SER A 300 -23.36 10.92 -16.19
N SER A 301 -22.45 11.90 -16.41
CA SER A 301 -22.83 13.29 -16.67
C SER A 301 -23.35 13.42 -18.10
N PRO A 302 -24.59 13.97 -18.33
CA PRO A 302 -25.05 14.25 -19.68
C PRO A 302 -24.09 15.24 -20.35
N LEU A 303 -23.76 14.99 -21.63
CA LEU A 303 -22.99 15.93 -22.46
C LEU A 303 -23.59 17.35 -22.33
N PRO A 304 -22.76 18.38 -22.17
CA PRO A 304 -23.26 19.75 -22.20
C PRO A 304 -24.01 19.94 -23.51
N LYS A 305 -25.32 20.27 -23.41
CA LYS A 305 -26.12 20.61 -24.57
C LYS A 305 -25.37 21.68 -25.35
N GLY A 306 -25.02 21.36 -26.57
CA GLY A 306 -24.30 22.26 -27.47
C GLY A 306 -24.99 23.63 -27.49
N LYS A 307 -24.23 24.69 -27.29
CA LYS A 307 -24.70 26.06 -27.59
C LYS A 307 -25.18 26.05 -29.02
N SER A 308 -26.48 26.17 -29.22
CA SER A 308 -27.04 26.40 -30.55
C SER A 308 -26.38 27.66 -31.10
N CYS A 309 -25.60 27.53 -32.15
CA CYS A 309 -25.26 28.67 -32.98
C CYS A 309 -26.55 29.26 -33.52
N ARG A 310 -27.05 30.35 -32.93
CA ARG A 310 -28.00 31.22 -33.59
C ARG A 310 -27.29 31.76 -34.82
N ARG A 311 -27.68 31.30 -36.01
CA ARG A 311 -27.42 31.98 -37.24
C ARG A 311 -28.21 33.29 -37.18
N GLY A 312 -27.52 34.41 -36.93
CA GLY A 312 -28.05 35.72 -37.22
C GLY A 312 -28.06 35.87 -38.74
N GLY A 313 -29.20 35.60 -39.32
CA GLY A 313 -29.49 36.09 -40.65
C GLY A 313 -30.21 37.41 -40.48
N GLU A 314 -29.64 38.44 -41.02
CA GLU A 314 -30.40 39.58 -41.54
C GLU A 314 -29.56 40.22 -42.61
N GLY A 315 -30.01 39.97 -43.82
CA GLY A 315 -29.62 40.74 -45.00
C GLY A 315 -30.23 42.12 -44.88
N ASN A 316 -29.51 43.08 -45.36
CA ASN A 316 -30.04 44.28 -45.91
C ASN A 316 -29.16 44.64 -47.11
N ASP A 317 -29.72 44.41 -48.26
CA ASP A 317 -29.35 45.07 -49.50
C ASP A 317 -30.12 46.41 -49.53
N PRO A 318 -29.50 47.49 -49.90
CA PRO A 318 -30.26 48.49 -50.65
C PRO A 318 -29.67 48.71 -52.05
N LEU A 319 -30.61 48.66 -52.98
CA LEU A 319 -30.56 49.01 -54.35
C LEU A 319 -30.16 50.46 -54.62
N SER A 320 -29.73 50.64 -55.87
CA SER A 320 -29.87 51.83 -56.78
C SER A 320 -28.84 52.94 -56.47
N ASP A 321 -28.05 53.36 -57.40
CA ASP A 321 -28.21 53.84 -58.82
C ASP A 321 -26.89 53.65 -59.56
#